data_885aac342021eb271c70c61a63b31d3f
#
_entry.id   885aac342021eb271c70c61a63b31d3f
#
_cell.length_a   1.000
_cell.length_b   1.000
_cell.length_c   1.000
_cell.angle_alpha   90.00
_cell.angle_beta   90.00
_cell.angle_gamma   90.00
#
_symmetry.space_group_name_H-M   'P 1'
#
loop_
_entity.id
_entity.type
_entity.pdbx_description
1 polymer ?
#
loop_
_entity_poly.entity_id
_entity_poly.type
_entity_poly.pdbx_seq_one_letter_code
_entity_poly.pdbx_strand_id
1 'polypeptide(L)'
;MTKSWHQYSKRAPVPQRTGPDGFVYDSATEMRRGMDLQLLQRGGVISDLQRQVKFPLEFKCSCGAIQVMAGKRIAHYTADFVYTEKGRRVIEDCKGYADEPSKLRIRVFEALYGEKVVIMKKIRGTGWVRE
;
A
#
# COMPACT_ATOMS: atom_id res chain seq x y z
N MET A 1 -26.81 16.24 16.51
CA MET A 1 -26.08 15.03 16.92
C MET A 1 -24.72 15.01 16.23
N THR A 2 -23.68 15.24 16.98
CA THR A 2 -22.32 15.10 16.49
C THR A 2 -22.00 13.61 16.37
N LYS A 3 -21.81 13.14 15.14
CA LYS A 3 -21.32 11.79 14.91
C LYS A 3 -19.89 11.72 15.46
N SER A 4 -19.66 10.81 16.39
CA SER A 4 -18.35 10.55 16.95
C SER A 4 -17.37 10.21 15.81
N TRP A 5 -16.21 10.83 15.80
CA TRP A 5 -15.12 10.56 14.86
C TRP A 5 -14.74 9.08 14.81
N HIS A 6 -15.05 8.33 15.85
CA HIS A 6 -14.81 6.89 15.96
C HIS A 6 -15.68 6.05 15.03
N GLN A 7 -16.76 6.62 14.45
CA GLN A 7 -17.62 5.86 13.54
C GLN A 7 -17.08 5.76 12.11
N TYR A 8 -16.10 6.60 11.75
CA TYR A 8 -15.55 6.64 10.39
C TYR A 8 -14.32 5.76 10.18
N SER A 9 -13.73 5.23 11.25
CA SER A 9 -12.50 4.46 11.18
C SER A 9 -12.61 3.01 11.65
N LYS A 10 -13.84 2.48 11.74
CA LYS A 10 -14.00 1.08 12.15
C LYS A 10 -13.51 0.15 11.07
N ARG A 11 -12.30 -0.36 11.27
CA ARG A 11 -11.81 -1.49 10.50
C ARG A 11 -12.77 -2.66 10.65
N ALA A 12 -12.89 -3.49 9.61
CA ALA A 12 -13.59 -4.75 9.71
C ALA A 12 -13.05 -5.57 10.89
N PRO A 13 -13.88 -6.40 11.56
CA PRO A 13 -13.39 -7.30 12.59
C PRO A 13 -12.23 -8.16 12.09
N VAL A 14 -11.30 -8.48 12.98
CA VAL A 14 -10.09 -9.27 12.65
C VAL A 14 -10.40 -10.53 11.86
N PRO A 15 -11.40 -11.36 12.20
CA PRO A 15 -11.70 -12.56 11.40
C PRO A 15 -12.08 -12.27 9.97
N GLN A 16 -12.70 -11.11 9.69
CA GLN A 16 -13.13 -10.73 8.34
C GLN A 16 -11.99 -10.18 7.47
N ARG A 17 -10.84 -9.91 8.06
CA ARG A 17 -9.66 -9.40 7.36
C ARG A 17 -8.42 -10.28 7.57
N THR A 18 -8.63 -11.50 8.03
CA THR A 18 -7.57 -12.49 8.21
C THR A 18 -7.59 -13.46 7.03
N GLY A 19 -6.45 -13.59 6.36
CA GLY A 19 -6.31 -14.51 5.23
C GLY A 19 -6.19 -15.97 5.68
N PRO A 20 -6.24 -16.91 4.71
CA PRO A 20 -6.14 -18.34 5.02
C PRO A 20 -4.80 -18.74 5.67
N ASP A 21 -3.75 -17.96 5.43
CA ASP A 21 -2.42 -18.16 6.01
C ASP A 21 -2.25 -17.53 7.41
N GLY A 22 -3.33 -16.96 7.96
CA GLY A 22 -3.32 -16.30 9.26
C GLY A 22 -2.85 -14.86 9.26
N PHE A 23 -2.46 -14.31 8.11
CA PHE A 23 -2.04 -12.91 8.02
C PHE A 23 -3.24 -11.98 8.19
N VAL A 24 -3.09 -10.97 9.08
CA VAL A 24 -4.13 -9.98 9.34
C VAL A 24 -3.88 -8.75 8.48
N TYR A 25 -4.80 -8.45 7.58
CA TYR A 25 -4.75 -7.29 6.71
C TYR A 25 -5.41 -6.08 7.37
N ASP A 26 -5.16 -4.88 6.84
CA ASP A 26 -5.77 -3.65 7.36
C ASP A 26 -7.25 -3.52 6.98
N SER A 27 -7.68 -4.19 5.92
CA SER A 27 -9.08 -4.19 5.48
C SER A 27 -9.45 -5.52 4.83
N ALA A 28 -10.75 -5.79 4.75
CA ALA A 28 -11.28 -6.97 4.04
C ALA A 28 -11.00 -6.89 2.53
N THR A 29 -11.04 -5.69 1.96
CA THR A 29 -10.73 -5.45 0.55
C THR A 29 -9.28 -5.81 0.24
N GLU A 30 -8.37 -5.37 1.09
CA GLU A 30 -6.95 -5.68 0.97
C GLU A 30 -6.69 -7.18 1.12
N MET A 31 -7.38 -7.84 2.06
CA MET A 31 -7.32 -9.30 2.23
C MET A 31 -7.71 -10.03 0.95
N ARG A 32 -8.81 -9.64 0.31
CA ARG A 32 -9.25 -10.24 -0.94
C ARG A 32 -8.23 -10.06 -2.05
N ARG A 33 -7.65 -8.87 -2.16
CA ARG A 33 -6.59 -8.62 -3.12
C ARG A 33 -5.36 -9.48 -2.83
N GLY A 34 -4.98 -9.60 -1.57
CA GLY A 34 -3.86 -10.46 -1.15
C GLY A 34 -4.07 -11.92 -1.52
N MET A 35 -5.28 -12.42 -1.38
CA MET A 35 -5.63 -13.78 -1.80
C MET A 35 -5.49 -13.96 -3.32
N ASP A 36 -5.97 -13.00 -4.10
CA ASP A 36 -5.85 -13.01 -5.56
C ASP A 36 -4.38 -12.99 -5.99
N LEU A 37 -3.56 -12.14 -5.35
CA LEU A 37 -2.13 -12.06 -5.65
C LEU A 37 -1.39 -13.35 -5.28
N GLN A 38 -1.76 -14.02 -4.21
CA GLN A 38 -1.19 -15.32 -3.85
C GLN A 38 -1.50 -16.39 -4.90
N LEU A 39 -2.71 -16.38 -5.45
CA LEU A 39 -3.06 -17.27 -6.56
C LEU A 39 -2.22 -16.98 -7.81
N LEU A 40 -2.03 -15.70 -8.13
CA LEU A 40 -1.18 -15.30 -9.26
C LEU A 40 0.28 -15.73 -9.05
N GLN A 41 0.77 -15.66 -7.82
CA GLN A 41 2.12 -16.12 -7.49
C GLN A 41 2.24 -17.64 -7.66
N ARG A 42 1.27 -18.40 -7.18
CA ARG A 42 1.25 -19.86 -7.36
C ARG A 42 1.20 -20.25 -8.84
N GLY A 43 0.48 -19.48 -9.64
CA GLY A 43 0.39 -19.68 -11.09
C GLY A 43 1.60 -19.19 -11.88
N GLY A 44 2.58 -18.60 -11.21
CA GLY A 44 3.81 -18.09 -11.87
C GLY A 44 3.64 -16.77 -12.60
N VAL A 45 2.50 -16.09 -12.45
CA VAL A 45 2.25 -14.79 -13.10
C VAL A 45 3.04 -13.68 -12.43
N ILE A 46 3.16 -13.74 -11.09
CA ILE A 46 3.98 -12.83 -10.30
C ILE A 46 4.92 -13.63 -9.39
N SER A 47 5.92 -12.95 -8.84
CA SER A 47 6.90 -13.53 -7.90
C SER A 47 7.25 -12.52 -6.81
N ASP A 48 7.90 -13.01 -5.75
CA ASP A 48 8.41 -12.19 -4.64
C ASP A 48 7.33 -11.30 -4.00
N LEU A 49 6.15 -11.86 -3.79
CA LEU A 49 5.04 -11.14 -3.16
C LEU A 49 5.37 -10.81 -1.70
N GLN A 50 5.35 -9.52 -1.38
CA GLN A 50 5.51 -8.99 -0.04
C GLN A 50 4.29 -8.16 0.32
N ARG A 51 3.94 -8.17 1.60
CA ARG A 51 2.77 -7.46 2.14
C ARG A 51 3.19 -6.43 3.16
N GLN A 52 2.51 -5.28 3.17
CA GLN A 52 2.76 -4.21 4.15
C GLN A 52 4.23 -3.79 4.20
N VAL A 53 4.76 -3.40 3.05
CA VAL A 53 6.16 -3.00 2.91
C VAL A 53 6.31 -1.52 3.25
N LYS A 54 7.14 -1.23 4.23
CA LYS A 54 7.42 0.14 4.67
C LYS A 54 8.62 0.72 3.93
N PHE A 55 8.42 1.88 3.34
CA PHE A 55 9.45 2.65 2.69
C PHE A 55 9.69 3.94 3.49
N PRO A 56 10.88 4.16 4.03
CA PRO A 56 11.17 5.40 4.74
C PRO A 56 11.19 6.58 3.76
N LEU A 57 10.57 7.68 4.17
CA LEU A 57 10.57 8.93 3.40
C LEU A 57 11.64 9.84 4.01
N GLU A 58 12.88 9.68 3.52
CA GLU A 58 14.03 10.44 3.96
C GLU A 58 14.53 11.33 2.84
N PHE A 59 14.77 12.59 3.14
CA PHE A 59 15.39 13.49 2.19
C PHE A 59 16.90 13.41 2.33
N LYS A 60 17.57 13.00 1.25
CA LYS A 60 19.03 13.07 1.13
C LYS A 60 19.37 14.17 0.15
N CYS A 61 19.92 15.27 0.63
CA CYS A 61 20.43 16.30 -0.26
C CYS A 61 21.93 16.12 -0.46
N SER A 62 22.35 15.83 -1.69
CA SER A 62 23.76 15.78 -2.06
C SER A 62 24.42 17.17 -2.13
N CYS A 63 23.62 18.23 -2.12
CA CYS A 63 24.10 19.60 -2.22
C CYS A 63 24.56 20.19 -0.87
N GLY A 64 24.29 19.54 0.25
CA GLY A 64 24.62 20.03 1.58
C GLY A 64 23.83 21.25 2.06
N ALA A 65 22.90 21.75 1.23
CA ALA A 65 22.11 22.95 1.53
C ALA A 65 20.96 22.71 2.48
N ILE A 66 20.45 21.47 2.55
CA ILE A 66 19.40 21.08 3.48
C ILE A 66 20.00 20.08 4.44
N GLN A 67 20.29 20.53 5.64
CA GLN A 67 20.65 19.62 6.72
C GLN A 67 19.37 19.02 7.27
N VAL A 68 18.97 17.87 6.70
CA VAL A 68 18.03 17.01 7.39
C VAL A 68 18.79 16.43 8.58
N MET A 69 18.25 16.61 9.78
CA MET A 69 18.86 16.05 10.98
C MET A 69 19.03 14.54 10.77
N ALA A 70 20.29 14.11 10.68
CA ALA A 70 20.65 12.73 10.42
C ALA A 70 19.92 11.79 11.41
N GLY A 71 19.21 10.80 10.88
CA GLY A 71 18.49 9.80 11.66
C GLY A 71 17.04 10.12 12.02
N LYS A 72 16.49 11.27 11.64
CA LYS A 72 15.06 11.54 11.83
C LYS A 72 14.27 11.10 10.61
N ARG A 73 13.47 10.07 10.78
CA ARG A 73 12.42 9.72 9.81
C ARG A 73 11.35 10.81 9.87
N ILE A 74 11.12 11.48 8.75
CA ILE A 74 10.03 12.43 8.63
C ILE A 74 8.72 11.70 8.57
N ALA A 75 8.69 10.57 7.82
CA ALA A 75 7.52 9.73 7.64
C ALA A 75 7.94 8.42 6.99
N HIS A 76 6.99 7.53 6.80
CA HIS A 76 7.16 6.36 5.95
C HIS A 76 5.89 6.16 5.11
N TYR A 77 6.07 5.54 3.95
CA TYR A 77 4.97 5.05 3.12
C TYR A 77 4.90 3.54 3.26
N THR A 78 3.71 3.01 3.54
CA THR A 78 3.49 1.58 3.61
C THR A 78 2.69 1.16 2.39
N ALA A 79 3.33 0.39 1.50
CA ALA A 79 2.65 -0.21 0.36
C ALA A 79 1.91 -1.46 0.81
N ASP A 80 0.70 -1.66 0.33
CA ASP A 80 -0.09 -2.85 0.66
C ASP A 80 0.57 -4.11 0.12
N PHE A 81 1.06 -4.06 -1.13
CA PHE A 81 1.74 -5.17 -1.80
C PHE A 81 2.91 -4.69 -2.65
N VAL A 82 3.96 -5.47 -2.64
CA VAL A 82 5.10 -5.32 -3.56
C VAL A 82 5.39 -6.68 -4.16
N TYR A 83 5.53 -6.75 -5.47
CA TYR A 83 5.81 -8.01 -6.17
C TYR A 83 6.52 -7.73 -7.49
N THR A 84 6.99 -8.79 -8.14
CA THR A 84 7.61 -8.72 -9.46
C THR A 84 6.66 -9.30 -10.50
N GLU A 85 6.39 -8.55 -11.55
CA GLU A 85 5.58 -8.96 -12.69
C GLU A 85 6.33 -8.63 -13.97
N LYS A 86 6.53 -9.63 -14.81
CA LYS A 86 7.27 -9.48 -16.08
C LYS A 86 8.66 -8.85 -15.90
N GLY A 87 9.37 -9.24 -14.84
CA GLY A 87 10.70 -8.73 -14.52
C GLY A 87 10.72 -7.32 -13.94
N ARG A 88 9.58 -6.72 -13.65
CA ARG A 88 9.49 -5.37 -13.09
C ARG A 88 8.86 -5.39 -11.71
N ARG A 89 9.39 -4.56 -10.81
CA ARG A 89 8.82 -4.37 -9.49
C ARG A 89 7.53 -3.58 -9.59
N VAL A 90 6.46 -4.10 -8.98
CA VAL A 90 5.16 -3.44 -8.88
C VAL A 90 4.93 -3.09 -7.42
N ILE A 91 4.59 -1.85 -7.17
CA ILE A 91 4.22 -1.35 -5.84
C ILE A 91 2.74 -1.01 -5.92
N GLU A 92 1.93 -1.74 -5.15
CA GLU A 92 0.49 -1.69 -5.26
C GLU A 92 -0.14 -1.21 -3.95
N ASP A 93 -1.13 -0.38 -4.09
CA ASP A 93 -1.95 0.10 -2.99
C ASP A 93 -3.43 -0.11 -3.34
N CYS A 94 -4.16 -0.76 -2.43
CA CYS A 94 -5.59 -1.02 -2.61
C CYS A 94 -6.38 0.06 -1.89
N LYS A 95 -6.98 0.97 -2.64
CA LYS A 95 -7.78 2.04 -2.05
C LYS A 95 -9.23 1.97 -2.51
N GLY A 96 -10.14 1.86 -1.55
CA GLY A 96 -11.53 2.23 -1.78
C GLY A 96 -11.69 3.75 -1.74
N TYR A 97 -10.90 4.39 -0.89
CA TYR A 97 -10.88 5.85 -0.72
C TYR A 97 -9.49 6.28 -0.28
N ALA A 98 -8.88 7.20 -1.03
CA ALA A 98 -7.59 7.77 -0.66
C ALA A 98 -7.80 9.18 -0.11
N ASP A 99 -7.43 9.39 1.14
CA ASP A 99 -7.44 10.72 1.76
C ASP A 99 -6.23 11.56 1.32
N GLU A 100 -6.23 12.84 1.59
CA GLU A 100 -5.16 13.76 1.19
C GLU A 100 -3.80 13.40 1.80
N PRO A 101 -3.68 13.01 3.09
CA PRO A 101 -2.40 12.56 3.64
C PRO A 101 -1.84 11.32 2.93
N SER A 102 -2.68 10.38 2.55
CA SER A 102 -2.25 9.18 1.80
C SER A 102 -1.74 9.55 0.42
N LYS A 103 -2.45 10.43 -0.28
CA LYS A 103 -2.03 10.93 -1.60
C LYS A 103 -0.69 11.65 -1.53
N LEU A 104 -0.48 12.45 -0.49
CA LEU A 104 0.78 13.16 -0.29
C LEU A 104 1.94 12.19 -0.08
N ARG A 105 1.75 11.17 0.75
CA ARG A 105 2.79 10.16 1.00
C ARG A 105 3.17 9.41 -0.28
N ILE A 106 2.18 9.07 -1.10
CA ILE A 106 2.43 8.42 -2.40
C ILE A 106 3.24 9.33 -3.31
N ARG A 107 2.89 10.62 -3.41
CA ARG A 107 3.65 11.57 -4.22
C ARG A 107 5.08 11.73 -3.75
N VAL A 108 5.28 11.83 -2.44
CA VAL A 108 6.63 11.94 -1.85
C VAL A 108 7.43 10.66 -2.13
N PHE A 109 6.80 9.50 -1.94
CA PHE A 109 7.43 8.22 -2.26
C PHE A 109 7.85 8.16 -3.72
N GLU A 110 6.95 8.48 -4.66
CA GLU A 110 7.24 8.45 -6.09
C GLU A 110 8.38 9.40 -6.47
N ALA A 111 8.43 10.57 -5.85
CA ALA A 111 9.50 11.54 -6.08
C ALA A 111 10.86 11.06 -5.55
N LEU A 112 10.87 10.44 -4.37
CA LEU A 112 12.11 9.98 -3.75
C LEU A 112 12.67 8.69 -4.37
N TYR A 113 11.81 7.75 -4.69
CA TYR A 113 12.22 6.42 -5.17
C TYR A 113 12.21 6.29 -6.70
N GLY A 114 11.58 7.24 -7.40
CA GLY A 114 11.48 7.20 -8.85
C GLY A 114 10.57 6.09 -9.37
N GLU A 115 9.71 5.53 -8.53
CA GLU A 115 8.81 4.44 -8.88
C GLU A 115 7.36 4.88 -8.73
N LYS A 116 6.49 4.40 -9.61
CA LYS A 116 5.05 4.68 -9.55
C LYS A 116 4.32 3.67 -8.67
N VAL A 117 3.40 4.18 -7.86
CA VAL A 117 2.48 3.33 -7.10
C VAL A 117 1.26 3.03 -7.96
N VAL A 118 0.94 1.76 -8.09
CA VAL A 118 -0.26 1.30 -8.80
C VAL A 118 -1.42 1.28 -7.82
N ILE A 119 -2.43 2.07 -8.08
CA ILE A 119 -3.66 2.08 -7.27
C ILE A 119 -4.65 1.08 -7.87
N MET A 120 -5.02 0.09 -7.08
CA MET A 120 -6.01 -0.91 -7.46
C MET A 120 -7.34 -0.62 -6.80
N LYS A 121 -8.37 -0.55 -7.61
CA LYS A 121 -9.74 -0.33 -7.17
C LYS A 121 -10.59 -1.54 -7.53
N LYS A 122 -11.40 -2.00 -6.58
CA LYS A 122 -12.37 -3.05 -6.86
C LYS A 122 -13.67 -2.42 -7.35
N ILE A 123 -14.05 -2.75 -8.55
CA ILE A 123 -15.32 -2.31 -9.16
C ILE A 123 -16.29 -3.47 -9.13
N ARG A 124 -17.48 -3.21 -8.61
CA ARG A 124 -18.55 -4.21 -8.54
C ARG A 124 -18.90 -4.72 -9.95
N GLY A 125 -18.80 -6.04 -10.14
CA GLY A 125 -19.09 -6.68 -11.43
C GLY A 125 -17.91 -6.74 -12.41
N THR A 126 -16.84 -5.96 -12.21
CA THR A 126 -15.69 -5.90 -13.12
C THR A 126 -14.42 -6.51 -12.49
N GLY A 127 -14.33 -6.52 -11.16
CA GLY A 127 -13.15 -6.98 -10.45
C GLY A 127 -12.16 -5.85 -10.15
N TRP A 128 -10.87 -6.17 -10.22
CA TRP A 128 -9.81 -5.20 -9.90
C TRP A 128 -9.40 -4.40 -11.13
N VAL A 129 -9.36 -3.09 -10.98
CA VAL A 129 -8.99 -2.15 -12.04
C VAL A 129 -7.88 -1.23 -11.55
N ARG A 130 -6.89 -0.99 -12.40
CA ARG A 130 -5.85 0.01 -12.16
C ARG A 130 -6.42 1.40 -12.39
N GLU A 131 -6.24 2.23 -11.41
CA GLU A 131 -6.63 3.63 -11.53
C GLU A 131 -5.54 4.45 -12.21
#